data_4dc21c51865d523c7f9988c36c670ab8
#
_entry.id   4dc21c51865d523c7f9988c36c670ab8
#
_cell.length_a   1.000
_cell.length_b   1.000
_cell.length_c   1.000
_cell.angle_alpha   90.00
_cell.angle_beta   90.00
_cell.angle_gamma   90.00
#
_symmetry.space_group_name_H-M   'P 1'
#
loop_
_entity.id
_entity.type
_entity.pdbx_description
1 polymer ?
#
loop_
_entity_poly.entity_id
_entity_poly.type
_entity_poly.pdbx_seq_one_letter_code
_entity_poly.pdbx_strand_id
1 'polypeptide(L)'
;MADYTNLQQRISARRFLVTVIFLAACLIAPGVRQAYAQATYPTYIVQSGDTLSWIAQRFDTTLDELMSLNNIQPDNVLRPGDRLQIPSLQGMQGVLTTEYVTLGSSLTSLSRRSQTDAAVLVKANQLTSPSELFIGREIIMTTQENGTAMTTMSAIKTGESFLEASVLSGRNTWLLAQINGLSSPSMGMPMDTYYMPSTEANGSNLALPGIKSIVIDNLPLTQGGTFLIKVESDQEVTIKADLASIQPTFVEVGGVQMAYGGINALTETGVYPLTMTVTYPDGGEYRFDQLVMISSGNYPSDGVLEVDPETIGTDAEKEENTRFNAVVSAVTPVQQWEGLWYSPAQDADCIISEFGSRRTYNDNPSLYYHTGLDLGYCKGTEVYAPAGGTVVGVFPNQVVRGNTIVIDHGLGIYTTYMHLNEILISQGEKVESGQLIGIIGTTGRSTGPHLHFQVDIQGTPVNPLTWLRRAFP
;
A
#
# COMPACT_ATOMS: atom_id res chain seq x y z
N MET A 1 -89.91 5.84 30.74
CA MET A 1 -88.81 5.01 31.34
C MET A 1 -88.55 3.71 30.58
N ALA A 2 -89.35 3.34 29.57
CA ALA A 2 -89.21 2.02 28.87
C ALA A 2 -88.22 2.08 27.69
N ASP A 3 -87.79 3.25 27.19
CA ASP A 3 -86.96 3.32 26.01
C ASP A 3 -85.43 3.28 26.28
N TYR A 4 -84.98 3.58 27.50
CA TYR A 4 -83.56 3.59 27.83
C TYR A 4 -82.96 2.17 28.02
N THR A 5 -83.69 1.23 28.45
CA THR A 5 -83.26 -0.16 28.69
C THR A 5 -83.01 -0.94 27.37
N ASN A 6 -83.83 -0.66 26.35
CA ASN A 6 -83.65 -1.31 25.03
C ASN A 6 -82.39 -0.79 24.23
N LEU A 7 -82.02 0.45 24.47
CA LEU A 7 -80.82 1.04 23.82
C LEU A 7 -79.52 0.51 24.41
N GLN A 8 -79.50 0.32 25.76
CA GLN A 8 -78.31 -0.24 26.44
C GLN A 8 -78.10 -1.75 26.09
N GLN A 9 -79.16 -2.51 25.97
CA GLN A 9 -79.04 -3.92 25.54
C GLN A 9 -78.55 -4.05 24.09
N ARG A 10 -79.01 -3.21 23.17
CA ARG A 10 -78.50 -3.19 21.79
C ARG A 10 -77.07 -2.76 21.66
N ILE A 11 -76.57 -1.84 22.48
CA ILE A 11 -75.19 -1.38 22.51
C ILE A 11 -74.25 -2.43 23.12
N SER A 12 -74.65 -3.16 24.15
CA SER A 12 -73.92 -4.24 24.76
C SER A 12 -73.81 -5.46 23.84
N ALA A 13 -74.86 -5.80 23.12
CA ALA A 13 -74.85 -6.90 22.15
C ALA A 13 -73.95 -6.58 20.93
N ARG A 14 -74.00 -5.35 20.44
CA ARG A 14 -73.06 -4.93 19.35
C ARG A 14 -71.61 -4.89 19.79
N ARG A 15 -71.32 -4.44 21.04
CA ARG A 15 -69.97 -4.46 21.56
C ARG A 15 -69.44 -5.89 21.76
N PHE A 16 -70.27 -6.79 22.22
CA PHE A 16 -69.91 -8.20 22.38
C PHE A 16 -69.71 -8.90 21.04
N LEU A 17 -70.53 -8.61 20.03
CA LEU A 17 -70.36 -9.16 18.66
C LEU A 17 -69.09 -8.61 17.97
N VAL A 18 -68.76 -7.32 18.12
CA VAL A 18 -67.54 -6.73 17.57
C VAL A 18 -66.29 -7.27 18.26
N THR A 19 -66.34 -7.51 19.59
CA THR A 19 -65.20 -8.09 20.32
C THR A 19 -64.95 -9.54 19.95
N VAL A 20 -66.01 -10.33 19.74
CA VAL A 20 -65.94 -11.76 19.31
C VAL A 20 -65.41 -11.84 17.86
N ILE A 21 -65.82 -10.93 16.95
CA ILE A 21 -65.31 -10.90 15.58
C ILE A 21 -63.86 -10.49 15.56
N PHE A 22 -63.39 -9.55 16.41
CA PHE A 22 -62.01 -9.19 16.53
C PHE A 22 -61.13 -10.33 17.11
N LEU A 23 -61.63 -11.05 18.12
CA LEU A 23 -60.92 -12.22 18.65
C LEU A 23 -60.89 -13.38 17.62
N ALA A 24 -61.93 -13.62 16.85
CA ALA A 24 -61.97 -14.62 15.81
C ALA A 24 -61.06 -14.24 14.61
N ALA A 25 -60.98 -12.97 14.26
CA ALA A 25 -60.06 -12.48 13.23
C ALA A 25 -58.57 -12.60 13.63
N CYS A 26 -58.24 -12.48 14.94
CA CYS A 26 -56.88 -12.72 15.43
C CYS A 26 -56.50 -14.23 15.46
N LEU A 27 -57.53 -15.14 15.50
CA LEU A 27 -57.28 -16.58 15.46
C LEU A 27 -57.19 -17.14 14.02
N ILE A 28 -57.57 -16.35 13.00
CA ILE A 28 -57.53 -16.74 11.58
C ILE A 28 -56.43 -15.91 10.85
N ALA A 29 -55.64 -15.10 11.56
CA ALA A 29 -54.43 -14.52 10.95
C ALA A 29 -53.57 -15.71 10.46
N PRO A 30 -53.33 -15.84 9.13
CA PRO A 30 -52.37 -16.84 8.67
C PRO A 30 -51.09 -16.56 9.45
N GLY A 31 -50.64 -17.59 10.21
CA GLY A 31 -49.43 -17.45 11.00
C GLY A 31 -48.39 -16.77 10.13
N VAL A 32 -47.88 -15.62 10.56
CA VAL A 32 -46.73 -14.99 9.94
C VAL A 32 -45.67 -16.08 9.99
N ARG A 33 -45.56 -16.84 8.89
CA ARG A 33 -44.41 -17.71 8.72
C ARG A 33 -43.26 -16.75 8.76
N GLN A 34 -42.56 -16.70 9.87
CA GLN A 34 -41.22 -16.11 9.91
C GLN A 34 -40.49 -16.81 8.76
N ALA A 35 -40.35 -16.11 7.66
CA ALA A 35 -39.48 -16.56 6.60
C ALA A 35 -38.11 -16.55 7.26
N TYR A 36 -37.67 -17.68 7.77
CA TYR A 36 -36.27 -17.86 8.11
C TYR A 36 -35.55 -17.60 6.83
N ALA A 37 -34.75 -16.51 6.79
CA ALA A 37 -33.87 -16.25 5.68
C ALA A 37 -33.08 -17.55 5.46
N GLN A 38 -33.24 -18.13 4.28
CA GLN A 38 -32.53 -19.36 3.95
C GLN A 38 -31.03 -19.05 4.10
N ALA A 39 -30.35 -19.90 4.86
CA ALA A 39 -28.90 -19.72 5.06
C ALA A 39 -28.22 -19.64 3.69
N THR A 40 -27.51 -18.55 3.46
CA THR A 40 -26.75 -18.35 2.22
C THR A 40 -25.29 -18.67 2.50
N TYR A 41 -24.68 -19.40 1.58
CA TYR A 41 -23.29 -19.80 1.64
C TYR A 41 -22.58 -19.39 0.36
N PRO A 42 -21.34 -18.93 0.42
CA PRO A 42 -20.57 -18.62 -0.77
C PRO A 42 -20.12 -19.90 -1.46
N THR A 43 -19.90 -19.81 -2.76
CA THR A 43 -19.44 -20.92 -3.58
C THR A 43 -17.94 -20.84 -3.76
N TYR A 44 -17.22 -21.89 -3.40
CA TYR A 44 -15.83 -22.10 -3.76
C TYR A 44 -15.73 -22.94 -5.05
N ILE A 45 -14.91 -22.51 -6.00
CA ILE A 45 -14.62 -23.27 -7.20
C ILE A 45 -13.31 -24.04 -6.97
N VAL A 46 -13.41 -25.36 -6.98
CA VAL A 46 -12.29 -26.26 -6.74
C VAL A 46 -11.17 -26.04 -7.75
N GLN A 47 -9.95 -25.90 -7.26
CA GLN A 47 -8.76 -25.71 -8.07
C GLN A 47 -7.99 -27.03 -8.24
N SER A 48 -7.06 -27.05 -9.21
CA SER A 48 -6.19 -28.21 -9.41
C SER A 48 -5.29 -28.42 -8.19
N GLY A 49 -5.31 -29.64 -7.62
CA GLY A 49 -4.55 -29.99 -6.43
C GLY A 49 -5.33 -29.84 -5.11
N ASP A 50 -6.54 -29.32 -5.14
CA ASP A 50 -7.37 -29.22 -3.93
C ASP A 50 -7.81 -30.60 -3.45
N THR A 51 -7.94 -30.72 -2.13
CA THR A 51 -8.60 -31.84 -1.45
C THR A 51 -9.67 -31.32 -0.52
N LEU A 52 -10.72 -32.12 -0.27
CA LEU A 52 -11.78 -31.73 0.68
C LEU A 52 -11.21 -31.39 2.05
N SER A 53 -10.21 -32.12 2.53
CA SER A 53 -9.56 -31.87 3.83
C SER A 53 -8.81 -30.54 3.83
N TRP A 54 -8.12 -30.19 2.76
CA TRP A 54 -7.42 -28.90 2.63
C TRP A 54 -8.42 -27.74 2.55
N ILE A 55 -9.52 -27.91 1.79
CA ILE A 55 -10.57 -26.88 1.67
C ILE A 55 -11.23 -26.68 3.05
N ALA A 56 -11.56 -27.76 3.78
CA ALA A 56 -12.12 -27.67 5.11
C ALA A 56 -11.20 -26.92 6.09
N GLN A 57 -9.91 -27.24 6.08
CA GLN A 57 -8.91 -26.57 6.90
C GLN A 57 -8.75 -25.09 6.51
N ARG A 58 -8.68 -24.78 5.20
CA ARG A 58 -8.55 -23.41 4.69
C ARG A 58 -9.66 -22.49 5.16
N PHE A 59 -10.89 -23.01 5.22
CA PHE A 59 -12.07 -22.21 5.56
C PHE A 59 -12.57 -22.45 7.00
N ASP A 60 -11.75 -23.03 7.88
CA ASP A 60 -12.08 -23.27 9.28
C ASP A 60 -13.43 -23.95 9.45
N THR A 61 -13.64 -25.08 8.75
CA THR A 61 -14.79 -25.97 8.86
C THR A 61 -14.33 -27.42 8.98
N THR A 62 -15.21 -28.29 9.42
CA THR A 62 -14.94 -29.73 9.46
C THR A 62 -15.18 -30.39 8.11
N LEU A 63 -14.49 -31.51 7.84
CA LEU A 63 -14.71 -32.29 6.64
C LEU A 63 -16.17 -32.77 6.54
N ASP A 64 -16.75 -33.19 7.68
CA ASP A 64 -18.11 -33.69 7.76
C ASP A 64 -19.17 -32.61 7.47
N GLU A 65 -18.97 -31.39 7.99
CA GLU A 65 -19.82 -30.22 7.67
C GLU A 65 -19.74 -29.85 6.19
N LEU A 66 -18.52 -29.80 5.64
CA LEU A 66 -18.31 -29.50 4.22
C LEU A 66 -18.98 -30.53 3.32
N MET A 67 -18.80 -31.82 3.60
CA MET A 67 -19.43 -32.93 2.87
C MET A 67 -20.95 -32.94 3.01
N SER A 68 -21.45 -32.72 4.22
CA SER A 68 -22.87 -32.71 4.50
C SER A 68 -23.60 -31.59 3.75
N LEU A 69 -23.08 -30.36 3.81
CA LEU A 69 -23.69 -29.21 3.12
C LEU A 69 -23.71 -29.40 1.59
N ASN A 70 -22.71 -30.05 1.04
CA ASN A 70 -22.55 -30.25 -0.41
C ASN A 70 -23.08 -31.61 -0.92
N ASN A 71 -23.69 -32.44 -0.06
CA ASN A 71 -24.18 -33.78 -0.38
C ASN A 71 -23.07 -34.68 -0.99
N ILE A 72 -21.84 -34.56 -0.49
CA ILE A 72 -20.69 -35.34 -0.97
C ILE A 72 -20.59 -36.63 -0.15
N GLN A 73 -20.41 -37.76 -0.84
CA GLN A 73 -20.14 -39.06 -0.20
C GLN A 73 -18.63 -39.29 -0.09
N PRO A 74 -18.14 -40.12 0.84
CA PRO A 74 -16.71 -40.37 1.03
C PRO A 74 -15.94 -40.90 -0.19
N ASP A 75 -16.66 -41.51 -1.12
CA ASP A 75 -16.13 -42.10 -2.36
C ASP A 75 -16.17 -41.13 -3.57
N ASN A 76 -16.75 -39.94 -3.38
CA ASN A 76 -16.81 -38.97 -4.46
C ASN A 76 -15.41 -38.39 -4.78
N VAL A 77 -15.09 -38.36 -6.07
CA VAL A 77 -13.85 -37.77 -6.58
C VAL A 77 -14.07 -36.26 -6.81
N LEU A 78 -13.32 -35.45 -6.09
CA LEU A 78 -13.29 -33.98 -6.28
C LEU A 78 -12.53 -33.64 -7.58
N ARG A 79 -13.10 -32.77 -8.41
CA ARG A 79 -12.52 -32.35 -9.69
C ARG A 79 -12.36 -30.83 -9.74
N PRO A 80 -11.29 -30.33 -10.41
CA PRO A 80 -11.18 -28.90 -10.69
C PRO A 80 -12.44 -28.40 -11.44
N GLY A 81 -12.99 -27.28 -10.98
CA GLY A 81 -14.24 -26.70 -11.47
C GLY A 81 -15.48 -27.09 -10.69
N ASP A 82 -15.43 -28.11 -9.82
CA ASP A 82 -16.55 -28.43 -8.92
C ASP A 82 -16.88 -27.24 -8.02
N ARG A 83 -18.15 -27.07 -7.69
CA ARG A 83 -18.65 -25.93 -6.92
C ARG A 83 -19.07 -26.41 -5.53
N LEU A 84 -18.43 -25.88 -4.49
CA LEU A 84 -18.68 -26.23 -3.10
C LEU A 84 -19.20 -25.04 -2.31
N GLN A 85 -20.27 -25.23 -1.56
CA GLN A 85 -20.73 -24.28 -0.56
C GLN A 85 -19.88 -24.42 0.71
N ILE A 86 -19.46 -23.29 1.27
CA ILE A 86 -18.57 -23.27 2.45
C ILE A 86 -19.38 -22.99 3.72
N PRO A 87 -19.53 -23.97 4.63
CA PRO A 87 -20.42 -23.86 5.80
C PRO A 87 -20.03 -22.72 6.77
N SER A 88 -18.74 -22.59 7.04
CA SER A 88 -18.20 -21.61 8.00
C SER A 88 -18.41 -20.16 7.59
N LEU A 89 -18.69 -19.90 6.30
CA LEU A 89 -18.86 -18.57 5.72
C LEU A 89 -20.32 -18.23 5.45
N GLN A 90 -21.24 -18.76 6.27
CA GLN A 90 -22.66 -18.41 6.21
C GLN A 90 -22.83 -16.89 6.31
N GLY A 91 -23.65 -16.32 5.42
CA GLY A 91 -23.90 -14.87 5.30
C GLY A 91 -23.13 -14.20 4.17
N MET A 92 -22.13 -14.85 3.59
CA MET A 92 -21.57 -14.44 2.31
C MET A 92 -22.41 -14.96 1.15
N GLN A 93 -22.43 -14.22 0.04
CA GLN A 93 -23.13 -14.60 -1.18
C GLN A 93 -22.22 -14.45 -2.38
N GLY A 94 -22.40 -15.30 -3.40
CA GLY A 94 -21.61 -15.28 -4.62
C GLY A 94 -20.47 -16.29 -4.65
N VAL A 95 -19.53 -16.10 -5.56
CA VAL A 95 -18.36 -16.96 -5.76
C VAL A 95 -17.17 -16.39 -5.01
N LEU A 96 -16.50 -17.23 -4.22
CA LEU A 96 -15.26 -16.84 -3.54
C LEU A 96 -14.17 -16.57 -4.57
N THR A 97 -13.50 -15.45 -4.41
CA THR A 97 -12.36 -15.02 -5.18
C THR A 97 -11.29 -14.47 -4.26
N THR A 98 -10.09 -14.36 -4.77
CA THR A 98 -8.97 -13.72 -4.06
C THR A 98 -8.66 -12.40 -4.73
N GLU A 99 -8.53 -11.35 -3.95
CA GLU A 99 -8.20 -10.02 -4.41
C GLU A 99 -7.12 -9.39 -3.51
N TYR A 100 -6.44 -8.37 -4.00
CA TYR A 100 -5.49 -7.61 -3.20
C TYR A 100 -6.16 -6.38 -2.57
N VAL A 101 -5.81 -6.10 -1.32
CA VAL A 101 -6.19 -4.85 -0.67
C VAL A 101 -5.56 -3.69 -1.44
N THR A 102 -6.39 -2.79 -1.96
CA THR A 102 -5.98 -1.63 -2.74
C THR A 102 -5.97 -0.35 -1.90
N LEU A 103 -5.34 0.70 -2.40
CA LEU A 103 -5.34 2.01 -1.76
C LEU A 103 -6.77 2.50 -1.47
N GLY A 104 -7.00 2.99 -0.26
CA GLY A 104 -8.31 3.43 0.23
C GLY A 104 -9.21 2.31 0.74
N SER A 105 -8.79 1.05 0.65
CA SER A 105 -9.56 -0.08 1.19
C SER A 105 -9.49 -0.11 2.72
N SER A 106 -10.65 -0.27 3.34
CA SER A 106 -10.83 -0.55 4.76
C SER A 106 -11.76 -1.74 4.93
N LEU A 107 -11.83 -2.33 6.11
CA LEU A 107 -12.79 -3.40 6.38
C LEU A 107 -14.24 -2.96 6.06
N THR A 108 -14.59 -1.72 6.40
CA THR A 108 -15.90 -1.15 6.09
C THR A 108 -16.14 -1.02 4.59
N SER A 109 -15.17 -0.50 3.83
CA SER A 109 -15.31 -0.37 2.38
C SER A 109 -15.38 -1.73 1.68
N LEU A 110 -14.58 -2.70 2.11
CA LEU A 110 -14.62 -4.08 1.60
C LEU A 110 -15.96 -4.77 1.91
N SER A 111 -16.48 -4.58 3.13
CA SER A 111 -17.82 -5.07 3.55
C SER A 111 -18.93 -4.49 2.66
N ARG A 112 -18.90 -3.20 2.39
CA ARG A 112 -19.85 -2.52 1.48
C ARG A 112 -19.76 -3.07 0.06
N ARG A 113 -18.55 -3.22 -0.47
CA ARG A 113 -18.32 -3.71 -1.84
C ARG A 113 -18.84 -5.13 -2.05
N SER A 114 -18.56 -6.02 -1.12
CA SER A 114 -19.00 -7.42 -1.19
C SER A 114 -20.44 -7.63 -0.72
N GLN A 115 -21.07 -6.59 -0.16
CA GLN A 115 -22.37 -6.70 0.54
C GLN A 115 -22.38 -7.82 1.60
N THR A 116 -21.23 -8.01 2.25
CA THR A 116 -20.98 -9.03 3.26
C THR A 116 -20.74 -8.35 4.60
N ASP A 117 -21.29 -8.89 5.68
CA ASP A 117 -21.03 -8.40 7.03
C ASP A 117 -19.51 -8.42 7.33
N ALA A 118 -19.02 -7.35 7.97
CA ALA A 118 -17.61 -7.21 8.30
C ALA A 118 -17.08 -8.37 9.17
N ALA A 119 -17.91 -8.90 10.08
CA ALA A 119 -17.50 -10.03 10.92
C ALA A 119 -17.32 -11.33 10.10
N VAL A 120 -18.11 -11.51 9.05
CA VAL A 120 -17.95 -12.65 8.14
C VAL A 120 -16.71 -12.50 7.29
N LEU A 121 -16.39 -11.28 6.81
CA LEU A 121 -15.12 -11.01 6.11
C LEU A 121 -13.91 -11.24 7.01
N VAL A 122 -13.97 -10.78 8.26
CA VAL A 122 -12.93 -11.02 9.27
C VAL A 122 -12.69 -12.52 9.44
N LYS A 123 -13.75 -13.30 9.58
CA LYS A 123 -13.69 -14.76 9.73
C LYS A 123 -13.12 -15.42 8.48
N ALA A 124 -13.62 -15.07 7.28
CA ALA A 124 -13.17 -15.63 6.00
C ALA A 124 -11.67 -15.43 5.76
N ASN A 125 -11.13 -14.33 6.26
CA ASN A 125 -9.74 -13.93 6.10
C ASN A 125 -8.89 -14.19 7.34
N GLN A 126 -9.46 -14.79 8.39
CA GLN A 126 -8.80 -15.08 9.68
C GLN A 126 -8.09 -13.84 10.26
N LEU A 127 -8.73 -12.66 10.12
CA LEU A 127 -8.17 -11.41 10.60
C LEU A 127 -8.28 -11.34 12.13
N THR A 128 -7.16 -11.11 12.79
CA THR A 128 -7.11 -10.93 14.25
C THR A 128 -6.96 -9.45 14.63
N SER A 129 -6.52 -8.62 13.68
CA SER A 129 -6.30 -7.20 13.85
C SER A 129 -6.61 -6.41 12.57
N PRO A 130 -7.13 -5.17 12.66
CA PRO A 130 -7.25 -4.27 11.52
C PRO A 130 -5.92 -4.00 10.80
N SER A 131 -4.79 -4.09 11.52
CA SER A 131 -3.45 -3.89 10.95
C SER A 131 -3.06 -4.95 9.91
N GLU A 132 -3.79 -6.05 9.86
CA GLU A 132 -3.59 -7.06 8.85
C GLU A 132 -4.17 -6.71 7.48
N LEU A 133 -4.98 -5.65 7.36
CA LEU A 133 -5.48 -5.13 6.09
C LEU A 133 -4.53 -4.06 5.51
N PHE A 134 -3.32 -4.46 5.16
CA PHE A 134 -2.35 -3.58 4.50
C PHE A 134 -2.43 -3.70 2.96
N ILE A 135 -2.03 -2.66 2.25
CA ILE A 135 -1.99 -2.65 0.77
C ILE A 135 -1.16 -3.84 0.26
N GLY A 136 -1.71 -4.53 -0.74
CA GLY A 136 -1.07 -5.70 -1.34
C GLY A 136 -1.30 -7.00 -0.59
N ARG A 137 -1.96 -6.99 0.58
CA ARG A 137 -2.43 -8.23 1.21
C ARG A 137 -3.48 -8.89 0.33
N GLU A 138 -3.32 -10.18 0.13
CA GLU A 138 -4.33 -11.01 -0.50
C GLU A 138 -5.47 -11.30 0.48
N ILE A 139 -6.72 -11.09 0.04
CA ILE A 139 -7.92 -11.31 0.83
C ILE A 139 -8.95 -12.13 0.05
N ILE A 140 -9.71 -12.93 0.78
CA ILE A 140 -10.85 -13.66 0.26
C ILE A 140 -12.07 -12.73 0.24
N MET A 141 -12.66 -12.56 -0.93
CA MET A 141 -13.86 -11.78 -1.18
C MET A 141 -14.89 -12.62 -1.93
N THR A 142 -16.04 -12.04 -2.24
CA THR A 142 -17.03 -12.66 -3.12
C THR A 142 -17.33 -11.79 -4.32
N THR A 143 -17.52 -12.41 -5.47
CA THR A 143 -18.06 -11.78 -6.67
C THR A 143 -19.46 -12.29 -6.94
N GLN A 144 -20.35 -11.38 -7.38
CA GLN A 144 -21.69 -11.74 -7.83
C GLN A 144 -21.64 -12.16 -9.30
N GLU A 145 -22.13 -13.35 -9.64
CA GLU A 145 -22.08 -13.86 -11.03
C GLU A 145 -22.88 -13.01 -12.03
N ASN A 146 -23.90 -12.29 -11.55
CA ASN A 146 -24.79 -11.46 -12.39
C ASN A 146 -25.02 -10.06 -11.79
N GLY A 147 -24.17 -9.61 -10.87
CA GLY A 147 -24.29 -8.32 -10.21
C GLY A 147 -23.60 -7.19 -10.97
N THR A 148 -24.07 -5.98 -10.81
CA THR A 148 -23.34 -4.79 -11.25
C THR A 148 -22.06 -4.67 -10.43
N ALA A 149 -20.93 -4.62 -11.10
CA ALA A 149 -19.65 -4.50 -10.41
C ALA A 149 -19.58 -3.17 -9.64
N MET A 150 -19.30 -3.22 -8.36
CA MET A 150 -19.08 -2.09 -7.47
C MET A 150 -17.58 -1.75 -7.50
N THR A 151 -17.12 -1.19 -8.61
CA THR A 151 -15.69 -1.08 -8.90
C THR A 151 -15.10 0.29 -8.63
N THR A 152 -15.91 1.35 -8.67
CA THR A 152 -15.42 2.71 -8.41
C THR A 152 -15.61 3.05 -6.93
N MET A 153 -14.51 3.25 -6.22
CA MET A 153 -14.49 3.72 -4.84
C MET A 153 -14.28 5.24 -4.83
N SER A 154 -15.06 5.96 -4.04
CA SER A 154 -14.93 7.40 -3.84
C SER A 154 -14.97 7.74 -2.36
N ALA A 155 -14.62 8.97 -2.01
CA ALA A 155 -14.66 9.47 -0.64
C ALA A 155 -15.46 10.77 -0.56
N ILE A 156 -15.94 11.09 0.65
CA ILE A 156 -16.62 12.36 0.95
C ILE A 156 -15.58 13.31 1.52
N LYS A 157 -15.37 14.47 0.91
CA LYS A 157 -14.38 15.43 1.39
C LYS A 157 -14.83 16.15 2.66
N THR A 158 -13.90 16.69 3.41
CA THR A 158 -14.19 17.52 4.58
C THR A 158 -15.05 18.72 4.17
N GLY A 159 -16.18 18.91 4.85
CA GLY A 159 -17.14 19.98 4.54
C GLY A 159 -18.19 19.61 3.47
N GLU A 160 -18.08 18.46 2.83
CA GLU A 160 -19.06 17.92 1.90
C GLU A 160 -20.03 16.96 2.60
N SER A 161 -21.27 16.94 2.16
CA SER A 161 -22.26 15.95 2.60
C SER A 161 -22.36 14.79 1.59
N PHE A 162 -22.83 13.65 2.05
CA PHE A 162 -23.14 12.52 1.15
C PHE A 162 -24.16 12.89 0.06
N LEU A 163 -25.08 13.82 0.38
CA LEU A 163 -26.02 14.35 -0.60
C LEU A 163 -25.31 15.08 -1.73
N GLU A 164 -24.40 16.00 -1.39
CA GLU A 164 -23.62 16.78 -2.36
C GLU A 164 -22.74 15.85 -3.21
N ALA A 165 -22.01 14.92 -2.59
CA ALA A 165 -21.21 13.92 -3.29
C ALA A 165 -22.05 13.09 -4.28
N SER A 166 -23.26 12.70 -3.88
CA SER A 166 -24.19 11.96 -4.72
C SER A 166 -24.66 12.78 -5.92
N VAL A 167 -25.04 14.05 -5.68
CA VAL A 167 -25.51 14.96 -6.73
C VAL A 167 -24.40 15.28 -7.73
N LEU A 168 -23.19 15.59 -7.23
CA LEU A 168 -22.02 15.87 -8.07
C LEU A 168 -21.63 14.65 -8.93
N SER A 169 -21.81 13.44 -8.40
CA SER A 169 -21.59 12.20 -9.17
C SER A 169 -22.75 11.83 -10.10
N GLY A 170 -23.83 12.64 -10.16
CA GLY A 170 -25.01 12.36 -10.97
C GLY A 170 -25.82 11.14 -10.53
N ARG A 171 -25.74 10.77 -9.26
CA ARG A 171 -26.37 9.56 -8.71
C ARG A 171 -27.52 9.89 -7.78
N ASN A 172 -28.52 9.00 -7.73
CA ASN A 172 -29.60 9.11 -6.76
C ASN A 172 -29.07 8.78 -5.36
N THR A 173 -29.19 9.74 -4.42
CA THR A 173 -28.61 9.67 -3.08
C THR A 173 -29.12 8.46 -2.26
N TRP A 174 -30.42 8.15 -2.33
CA TRP A 174 -30.98 7.03 -1.60
C TRP A 174 -30.55 5.69 -2.19
N LEU A 175 -30.48 5.58 -3.51
CA LEU A 175 -29.96 4.38 -4.17
C LEU A 175 -28.49 4.19 -3.82
N LEU A 176 -27.69 5.25 -3.86
CA LEU A 176 -26.27 5.19 -3.51
C LEU A 176 -26.06 4.78 -2.03
N ALA A 177 -26.88 5.32 -1.13
CA ALA A 177 -26.88 4.91 0.29
C ALA A 177 -27.21 3.41 0.44
N GLN A 178 -28.26 2.97 -0.22
CA GLN A 178 -28.72 1.57 -0.14
C GLN A 178 -27.65 0.58 -0.62
N ILE A 179 -27.03 0.83 -1.77
CA ILE A 179 -26.00 -0.06 -2.33
C ILE A 179 -24.71 -0.08 -1.49
N ASN A 180 -24.49 0.96 -0.67
CA ASN A 180 -23.40 1.02 0.30
C ASN A 180 -23.79 0.54 1.70
N GLY A 181 -24.95 -0.08 1.87
CA GLY A 181 -25.41 -0.59 3.16
C GLY A 181 -25.71 0.50 4.19
N LEU A 182 -25.91 1.75 3.76
CA LEU A 182 -26.30 2.86 4.63
C LEU A 182 -27.83 2.87 4.75
N SER A 183 -28.36 2.88 5.95
CA SER A 183 -29.81 2.94 6.19
C SER A 183 -30.41 4.32 5.84
N SER A 184 -29.57 5.35 5.73
CA SER A 184 -29.94 6.72 5.36
C SER A 184 -28.74 7.46 4.75
N PRO A 185 -28.97 8.40 3.79
CA PRO A 185 -27.93 9.28 3.29
C PRO A 185 -27.20 10.08 4.37
N SER A 186 -27.85 10.40 5.48
CA SER A 186 -27.25 11.12 6.60
C SER A 186 -26.21 10.32 7.39
N MET A 187 -26.06 9.02 7.10
CA MET A 187 -25.03 8.18 7.71
C MET A 187 -23.71 8.17 6.94
N GLY A 188 -23.66 8.76 5.74
CA GLY A 188 -22.40 9.00 5.04
C GLY A 188 -21.63 10.11 5.74
N MET A 189 -20.44 9.79 6.24
CA MET A 189 -19.60 10.72 7.00
C MET A 189 -18.50 11.30 6.12
N PRO A 190 -18.06 12.55 6.33
CA PRO A 190 -16.84 13.06 5.75
C PRO A 190 -15.67 12.09 5.99
N MET A 191 -14.79 11.96 5.03
CA MET A 191 -13.66 11.00 5.01
C MET A 191 -14.07 9.53 4.85
N ASP A 192 -15.37 9.20 4.79
CA ASP A 192 -15.84 7.85 4.54
C ASP A 192 -15.76 7.50 3.06
N THR A 193 -15.42 6.26 2.76
CA THR A 193 -15.37 5.75 1.39
C THR A 193 -16.65 5.01 1.04
N TYR A 194 -17.12 5.20 -0.18
CA TYR A 194 -18.31 4.55 -0.72
C TYR A 194 -18.09 4.08 -2.15
N TYR A 195 -18.85 3.10 -2.58
CA TYR A 195 -18.76 2.52 -3.92
C TYR A 195 -19.86 3.03 -4.82
N MET A 196 -19.49 3.26 -6.09
CA MET A 196 -20.41 3.56 -7.17
C MET A 196 -20.46 2.41 -8.17
N PRO A 197 -21.65 2.06 -8.70
CA PRO A 197 -21.75 1.15 -9.82
C PRO A 197 -20.97 1.73 -11.02
N SER A 198 -20.13 0.91 -11.65
CA SER A 198 -19.40 1.28 -12.85
C SER A 198 -19.72 0.29 -13.97
N THR A 199 -19.80 0.77 -15.19
CA THR A 199 -19.89 -0.05 -16.41
C THR A 199 -18.50 -0.43 -16.91
N GLU A 200 -17.45 0.17 -16.35
CA GLU A 200 -16.06 -0.14 -16.71
C GLU A 200 -15.49 -1.20 -15.75
N ALA A 201 -14.92 -2.24 -16.33
CA ALA A 201 -14.34 -3.38 -15.59
C ALA A 201 -13.00 -3.05 -14.89
N ASN A 202 -12.60 -1.79 -14.86
CA ASN A 202 -11.26 -1.38 -14.44
C ASN A 202 -11.23 -0.95 -12.97
N GLY A 203 -10.85 -1.90 -12.16
CA GLY A 203 -10.09 -1.69 -10.93
C GLY A 203 -10.79 -0.92 -9.81
N SER A 204 -10.69 -1.45 -8.62
CA SER A 204 -11.05 -0.82 -7.34
C SER A 204 -10.11 0.35 -6.97
N ASN A 205 -9.87 1.29 -7.89
CA ASN A 205 -9.06 2.45 -7.61
C ASN A 205 -9.88 3.51 -6.87
N LEU A 206 -9.26 4.15 -5.87
CA LEU A 206 -9.85 5.30 -5.20
C LEU A 206 -10.03 6.44 -6.21
N ALA A 207 -11.27 6.81 -6.50
CA ALA A 207 -11.60 7.94 -7.34
C ALA A 207 -11.93 9.15 -6.44
N LEU A 208 -11.10 10.18 -6.49
CA LEU A 208 -11.37 11.47 -5.87
C LEU A 208 -11.75 12.48 -6.95
N PRO A 209 -12.60 13.48 -6.66
CA PRO A 209 -12.95 14.50 -7.65
C PRO A 209 -11.70 15.16 -8.23
N GLY A 210 -11.56 15.13 -9.57
CA GLY A 210 -10.41 15.70 -10.27
C GLY A 210 -9.09 14.94 -10.13
N ILE A 211 -9.06 13.81 -9.44
CA ILE A 211 -7.92 12.89 -9.38
C ILE A 211 -8.23 11.69 -10.27
N LYS A 212 -7.42 11.49 -11.30
CA LYS A 212 -7.53 10.34 -12.22
C LYS A 212 -6.99 9.05 -11.60
N SER A 213 -5.81 9.14 -10.98
CA SER A 213 -5.16 7.99 -10.38
C SER A 213 -4.24 8.37 -9.24
N ILE A 214 -4.13 7.48 -8.25
CA ILE A 214 -3.09 7.47 -7.22
C ILE A 214 -2.47 6.08 -7.25
N VAL A 215 -1.17 6.02 -7.54
CA VAL A 215 -0.42 4.76 -7.64
C VAL A 215 0.76 4.81 -6.70
N ILE A 216 0.98 3.73 -5.95
CA ILE A 216 2.17 3.52 -5.14
C ILE A 216 2.91 2.33 -5.72
N ASP A 217 4.11 2.58 -6.25
CA ASP A 217 4.97 1.55 -6.83
C ASP A 217 5.80 0.84 -5.74
N ASN A 218 6.22 -0.39 -6.05
CA ASN A 218 7.12 -1.23 -5.23
C ASN A 218 6.52 -1.77 -3.93
N LEU A 219 5.23 -2.04 -3.94
CA LEU A 219 4.58 -2.74 -2.82
C LEU A 219 4.74 -4.28 -2.96
N PRO A 220 4.92 -5.01 -1.84
CA PRO A 220 5.16 -4.51 -0.48
C PRO A 220 6.54 -3.86 -0.37
N LEU A 221 6.66 -2.85 0.49
CA LEU A 221 7.92 -2.16 0.71
C LEU A 221 8.93 -3.05 1.45
N THR A 222 10.21 -2.78 1.25
CA THR A 222 11.29 -3.47 1.95
C THR A 222 12.26 -2.48 2.58
N GLN A 223 12.93 -2.88 3.66
CA GLN A 223 14.05 -2.14 4.20
C GLN A 223 15.06 -1.84 3.09
N GLY A 224 15.60 -0.63 3.03
CA GLY A 224 16.53 -0.18 1.99
C GLY A 224 15.87 0.01 0.61
N GLY A 225 14.56 -0.16 0.49
CA GLY A 225 13.84 0.00 -0.78
C GLY A 225 13.51 1.44 -1.12
N THR A 226 13.17 1.67 -2.39
CA THR A 226 12.62 2.93 -2.89
C THR A 226 11.15 2.73 -3.20
N PHE A 227 10.28 3.65 -2.78
CA PHE A 227 8.91 3.73 -3.27
C PHE A 227 8.67 5.00 -4.07
N LEU A 228 7.68 4.98 -4.93
CA LEU A 228 7.24 6.11 -5.72
C LEU A 228 5.72 6.25 -5.59
N ILE A 229 5.27 7.45 -5.26
CA ILE A 229 3.85 7.83 -5.32
C ILE A 229 3.66 8.69 -6.56
N LYS A 230 2.72 8.27 -7.42
CA LYS A 230 2.29 9.04 -8.62
C LYS A 230 0.85 9.44 -8.47
N VAL A 231 0.55 10.71 -8.73
CA VAL A 231 -0.82 11.23 -8.74
C VAL A 231 -1.07 11.98 -10.05
N GLU A 232 -2.04 11.49 -10.80
CA GLU A 232 -2.56 12.18 -11.98
C GLU A 232 -3.84 12.92 -11.60
N SER A 233 -3.94 14.21 -11.97
CA SER A 233 -5.11 15.04 -11.68
C SER A 233 -5.53 15.88 -12.88
N ASP A 234 -6.83 16.21 -12.94
CA ASP A 234 -7.41 17.11 -13.96
C ASP A 234 -7.40 18.56 -13.50
N GLN A 235 -7.01 18.83 -12.26
CA GLN A 235 -6.99 20.16 -11.67
C GLN A 235 -5.78 20.31 -10.76
N GLU A 236 -5.45 21.55 -10.44
CA GLU A 236 -4.38 21.85 -9.49
C GLU A 236 -4.76 21.35 -8.08
N VAL A 237 -3.88 20.55 -7.48
CA VAL A 237 -4.02 20.03 -6.13
C VAL A 237 -2.67 20.03 -5.42
N THR A 238 -2.72 20.20 -4.10
CA THR A 238 -1.52 20.02 -3.26
C THR A 238 -1.59 18.67 -2.57
N ILE A 239 -0.54 17.88 -2.67
CA ILE A 239 -0.49 16.54 -2.11
C ILE A 239 0.58 16.48 -1.03
N LYS A 240 0.23 15.84 0.08
CA LYS A 240 1.17 15.48 1.15
C LYS A 240 1.02 14.01 1.46
N ALA A 241 2.13 13.36 1.77
CA ALA A 241 2.16 11.98 2.24
C ALA A 241 3.11 11.87 3.44
N ASP A 242 2.78 11.00 4.38
CA ASP A 242 3.64 10.59 5.49
C ASP A 242 3.58 9.07 5.61
N LEU A 243 4.72 8.42 5.53
CA LEU A 243 4.88 6.98 5.74
C LEU A 243 6.06 6.73 6.68
N ALA A 244 5.81 6.22 7.87
CA ALA A 244 6.86 5.94 8.85
C ALA A 244 7.78 7.16 9.13
N SER A 245 7.20 8.38 9.18
CA SER A 245 7.87 9.67 9.30
C SER A 245 8.68 10.10 8.05
N ILE A 246 8.57 9.38 6.94
CA ILE A 246 9.09 9.79 5.65
C ILE A 246 8.02 10.67 4.98
N GLN A 247 8.39 11.92 4.68
CA GLN A 247 7.50 12.90 4.04
C GLN A 247 8.06 13.25 2.65
N PRO A 248 7.77 12.43 1.62
CA PRO A 248 8.33 12.63 0.31
C PRO A 248 7.81 13.92 -0.33
N THR A 249 8.69 14.66 -0.98
CA THR A 249 8.34 15.91 -1.67
C THR A 249 7.74 15.60 -3.05
N PHE A 250 6.52 16.09 -3.29
CA PHE A 250 5.87 15.97 -4.59
C PHE A 250 6.42 17.02 -5.57
N VAL A 251 6.73 16.56 -6.78
CA VAL A 251 7.20 17.36 -7.91
C VAL A 251 6.36 17.01 -9.13
N GLU A 252 5.96 18.02 -9.90
CA GLU A 252 5.21 17.81 -11.14
C GLU A 252 6.20 17.52 -12.29
N VAL A 253 6.01 16.35 -12.93
CA VAL A 253 6.77 15.92 -14.11
C VAL A 253 5.79 15.49 -15.20
N GLY A 254 5.74 16.21 -16.30
CA GLY A 254 4.88 15.89 -17.42
C GLY A 254 3.37 15.84 -17.10
N GLY A 255 2.90 16.63 -16.15
CA GLY A 255 1.50 16.66 -15.70
C GLY A 255 1.13 15.60 -14.66
N VAL A 256 2.12 14.84 -14.16
CA VAL A 256 1.97 13.86 -13.08
C VAL A 256 2.72 14.37 -11.85
N GLN A 257 2.09 14.40 -10.71
CA GLN A 257 2.78 14.67 -9.45
C GLN A 257 3.46 13.39 -8.95
N MET A 258 4.77 13.44 -8.78
CA MET A 258 5.62 12.31 -8.41
C MET A 258 6.38 12.61 -7.14
N ALA A 259 6.45 11.64 -6.24
CA ALA A 259 7.21 11.74 -5.00
C ALA A 259 7.95 10.44 -4.71
N TYR A 260 9.27 10.50 -4.66
CA TYR A 260 10.12 9.37 -4.28
C TYR A 260 10.39 9.37 -2.79
N GLY A 261 10.40 8.19 -2.17
CA GLY A 261 10.79 8.02 -0.78
C GLY A 261 11.69 6.80 -0.60
N GLY A 262 12.66 6.93 0.29
CA GLY A 262 13.60 5.86 0.66
C GLY A 262 13.23 5.24 2.00
N ILE A 263 13.21 3.92 2.10
CA ILE A 263 13.06 3.20 3.37
C ILE A 263 14.44 2.90 3.93
N ASN A 264 14.74 3.45 5.10
CA ASN A 264 16.04 3.19 5.74
C ASN A 264 16.23 1.69 6.01
N ALA A 265 17.45 1.17 5.82
CA ALA A 265 17.76 -0.23 6.05
C ALA A 265 17.61 -0.68 7.52
N LEU A 266 17.57 0.25 8.48
CA LEU A 266 17.32 -0.01 9.90
C LEU A 266 15.86 0.21 10.32
N THR A 267 14.97 0.59 9.42
CA THR A 267 13.53 0.70 9.73
C THR A 267 13.04 -0.64 10.27
N GLU A 268 12.34 -0.65 11.38
CA GLU A 268 11.74 -1.87 11.90
C GLU A 268 10.76 -2.46 10.88
N THR A 269 10.75 -3.79 10.76
CA THR A 269 9.77 -4.47 9.91
C THR A 269 8.40 -4.46 10.56
N GLY A 270 7.35 -4.31 9.74
CA GLY A 270 5.99 -4.28 10.27
C GLY A 270 5.04 -3.49 9.39
N VAL A 271 3.87 -3.20 9.96
CA VAL A 271 2.81 -2.45 9.28
C VAL A 271 2.82 -1.01 9.74
N TYR A 272 2.89 -0.09 8.80
CA TYR A 272 2.95 1.35 9.03
C TYR A 272 1.77 2.07 8.36
N PRO A 273 1.20 3.09 9.00
CA PRO A 273 0.22 3.94 8.33
C PRO A 273 0.91 4.82 7.28
N LEU A 274 0.38 4.81 6.07
CA LEU A 274 0.59 5.84 5.06
C LEU A 274 -0.59 6.79 5.16
N THR A 275 -0.34 8.01 5.58
CA THR A 275 -1.32 9.10 5.54
C THR A 275 -1.13 9.89 4.26
N MET A 276 -2.19 10.09 3.49
CA MET A 276 -2.18 11.00 2.34
C MET A 276 -3.25 12.08 2.51
N THR A 277 -2.89 13.31 2.15
CA THR A 277 -3.81 14.44 2.12
C THR A 277 -3.75 15.10 0.75
N VAL A 278 -4.90 15.25 0.12
CA VAL A 278 -5.08 16.01 -1.12
C VAL A 278 -5.88 17.25 -0.80
N THR A 279 -5.27 18.42 -1.00
CA THR A 279 -5.90 19.73 -0.75
C THR A 279 -6.24 20.39 -2.08
N TYR A 280 -7.46 20.84 -2.22
CA TYR A 280 -8.01 21.50 -3.42
C TYR A 280 -7.90 23.03 -3.33
N PRO A 281 -7.97 23.74 -4.47
CA PRO A 281 -7.90 25.21 -4.50
C PRO A 281 -9.00 25.91 -3.70
N ASP A 282 -10.16 25.27 -3.52
CA ASP A 282 -11.27 25.75 -2.70
C ASP A 282 -11.06 25.56 -1.18
N GLY A 283 -9.93 24.96 -0.79
CA GLY A 283 -9.61 24.63 0.59
C GLY A 283 -10.22 23.33 1.11
N GLY A 284 -10.96 22.61 0.26
CA GLY A 284 -11.46 21.27 0.60
C GLY A 284 -10.32 20.25 0.64
N GLU A 285 -10.42 19.28 1.55
CA GLU A 285 -9.39 18.25 1.73
C GLU A 285 -9.99 16.85 1.71
N TYR A 286 -9.27 15.93 1.06
CA TYR A 286 -9.41 14.49 1.27
C TYR A 286 -8.18 13.98 2.00
N ARG A 287 -8.41 13.33 3.11
CA ARG A 287 -7.37 12.61 3.86
C ARG A 287 -7.75 11.16 3.96
N PHE A 288 -6.80 10.29 3.72
CA PHE A 288 -6.98 8.86 3.97
C PHE A 288 -5.70 8.27 4.56
N ASP A 289 -5.91 7.29 5.42
CA ASP A 289 -4.86 6.52 6.05
C ASP A 289 -4.94 5.09 5.50
N GLN A 290 -3.81 4.56 5.05
CA GLN A 290 -3.70 3.22 4.52
C GLN A 290 -2.54 2.48 5.16
N LEU A 291 -2.74 1.25 5.53
CA LEU A 291 -1.68 0.42 6.09
C LEU A 291 -0.79 -0.15 4.97
N VAL A 292 0.52 -0.03 5.16
CA VAL A 292 1.56 -0.52 4.24
C VAL A 292 2.51 -1.43 5.02
N MET A 293 2.86 -2.58 4.45
CA MET A 293 3.83 -3.50 5.03
C MET A 293 5.25 -3.10 4.62
N ILE A 294 6.16 -2.99 5.59
CA ILE A 294 7.61 -2.92 5.37
C ILE A 294 8.21 -4.26 5.78
N SER A 295 8.74 -4.98 4.81
CA SER A 295 9.35 -6.29 4.97
C SER A 295 10.86 -6.20 5.19
N SER A 296 11.48 -7.28 5.68
CA SER A 296 12.93 -7.36 5.84
C SER A 296 13.65 -7.31 4.50
N GLY A 297 14.75 -6.56 4.43
CA GLY A 297 15.70 -6.61 3.32
C GLY A 297 16.61 -7.84 3.34
N ASN A 298 16.55 -8.66 4.41
CA ASN A 298 17.38 -9.87 4.60
C ASN A 298 18.89 -9.62 4.45
N TYR A 299 19.36 -8.51 4.99
CA TYR A 299 20.76 -8.10 4.86
C TYR A 299 21.70 -8.98 5.70
N PRO A 300 22.88 -9.35 5.15
CA PRO A 300 23.88 -10.13 5.88
C PRO A 300 24.52 -9.33 7.00
N SER A 301 25.41 -9.96 7.77
CA SER A 301 26.26 -9.33 8.75
C SER A 301 27.73 -9.53 8.35
N ASP A 302 28.46 -8.43 8.23
CA ASP A 302 29.91 -8.43 8.01
C ASP A 302 30.72 -8.62 9.31
N GLY A 303 30.04 -8.58 10.46
CA GLY A 303 30.66 -8.66 11.77
C GLY A 303 31.40 -7.38 12.17
N VAL A 304 32.59 -7.55 12.78
CA VAL A 304 33.45 -6.44 13.20
C VAL A 304 34.44 -6.12 12.09
N LEU A 305 34.49 -4.87 11.68
CA LEU A 305 35.50 -4.36 10.70
C LEU A 305 36.53 -3.52 11.43
N GLU A 306 37.80 -3.88 11.24
CA GLU A 306 38.92 -3.10 11.75
C GLU A 306 39.21 -1.93 10.81
N VAL A 307 39.12 -0.70 11.34
CA VAL A 307 39.36 0.53 10.61
C VAL A 307 40.17 1.51 11.45
N ASP A 308 40.73 2.56 10.85
CA ASP A 308 41.44 3.57 11.58
C ASP A 308 40.56 4.24 12.64
N PRO A 309 40.91 4.19 13.93
CA PRO A 309 40.10 4.78 15.00
C PRO A 309 39.83 6.29 14.82
N GLU A 310 40.69 7.02 14.13
CA GLU A 310 40.49 8.44 13.84
C GLU A 310 39.32 8.70 12.89
N THR A 311 38.79 7.66 12.25
CA THR A 311 37.64 7.73 11.34
C THR A 311 36.30 7.44 12.00
N ILE A 312 36.27 7.14 13.33
CA ILE A 312 35.05 6.72 14.03
C ILE A 312 34.70 7.72 15.14
N GLY A 313 33.45 8.21 15.12
CA GLY A 313 32.88 9.01 16.21
C GLY A 313 33.53 10.38 16.41
N THR A 314 34.35 10.81 15.49
CA THR A 314 35.11 12.05 15.55
C THR A 314 34.25 13.26 15.18
N ASP A 315 34.73 14.46 15.55
CA ASP A 315 34.07 15.70 15.12
C ASP A 315 34.20 15.89 13.61
N ALA A 316 35.29 15.41 12.99
CA ALA A 316 35.49 15.41 11.54
C ALA A 316 34.42 14.55 10.82
N GLU A 317 34.12 13.35 11.34
CA GLU A 317 33.03 12.50 10.81
C GLU A 317 31.67 13.20 10.91
N LYS A 318 31.36 13.85 12.04
CA LYS A 318 30.11 14.60 12.24
C LYS A 318 29.99 15.76 11.26
N GLU A 319 31.08 16.50 11.05
CA GLU A 319 31.10 17.61 10.13
C GLU A 319 30.94 17.15 8.67
N GLU A 320 31.62 16.07 8.26
CA GLU A 320 31.41 15.44 6.96
C GLU A 320 29.98 15.02 6.75
N ASN A 321 29.37 14.33 7.74
CA ASN A 321 27.98 13.90 7.68
C ASN A 321 27.02 15.08 7.56
N THR A 322 27.25 16.17 8.28
CA THR A 322 26.41 17.36 8.24
C THR A 322 26.44 18.02 6.86
N ARG A 323 27.66 18.19 6.27
CA ARG A 323 27.83 18.76 4.93
C ARG A 323 27.23 17.86 3.86
N PHE A 324 27.45 16.55 3.95
CA PHE A 324 26.94 15.57 3.02
C PHE A 324 25.40 15.54 3.03
N ASN A 325 24.80 15.42 4.22
CA ASN A 325 23.35 15.39 4.36
C ASN A 325 22.67 16.66 3.84
N ALA A 326 23.28 17.82 4.02
CA ALA A 326 22.76 19.07 3.47
C ALA A 326 22.70 19.07 1.94
N VAL A 327 23.62 18.37 1.27
CA VAL A 327 23.63 18.24 -0.20
C VAL A 327 22.56 17.25 -0.68
N VAL A 328 22.49 16.06 -0.09
CA VAL A 328 21.64 14.97 -0.59
C VAL A 328 20.18 15.03 -0.12
N SER A 329 19.82 16.03 0.71
CA SER A 329 18.44 16.22 1.20
C SER A 329 17.60 17.17 0.35
N ALA A 330 18.21 17.92 -0.57
CA ALA A 330 17.50 18.86 -1.44
C ALA A 330 16.63 18.12 -2.48
N VAL A 331 15.63 18.82 -3.03
CA VAL A 331 14.82 18.28 -4.12
C VAL A 331 14.85 19.24 -5.29
N THR A 332 15.56 18.85 -6.36
CA THR A 332 15.56 19.56 -7.62
C THR A 332 14.36 19.13 -8.45
N PRO A 333 13.47 20.05 -8.88
CA PRO A 333 12.20 19.70 -9.51
C PRO A 333 12.33 19.36 -11.01
N VAL A 334 13.42 18.73 -11.39
CA VAL A 334 13.70 18.34 -12.77
C VAL A 334 14.30 16.95 -12.78
N GLN A 335 13.69 16.02 -13.48
CA GLN A 335 14.25 14.69 -13.74
C GLN A 335 15.39 14.82 -14.76
N GLN A 336 16.55 14.27 -14.46
CA GLN A 336 17.73 14.34 -15.31
C GLN A 336 18.19 12.98 -15.85
N TRP A 337 17.42 11.92 -15.64
CA TRP A 337 17.71 10.56 -16.15
C TRP A 337 16.61 10.06 -17.08
N GLU A 338 16.97 9.07 -17.88
CA GLU A 338 16.04 8.30 -18.73
C GLU A 338 16.42 6.82 -18.70
N GLY A 339 15.40 5.95 -18.65
CA GLY A 339 15.58 4.50 -18.79
C GLY A 339 16.35 3.82 -17.67
N LEU A 340 17.05 2.75 -18.01
CA LEU A 340 17.87 1.96 -17.09
C LEU A 340 19.23 2.64 -16.86
N TRP A 341 19.66 2.65 -15.61
CA TRP A 341 20.93 3.24 -15.24
C TRP A 341 22.12 2.41 -15.73
N TYR A 342 23.17 3.09 -16.17
CA TYR A 342 24.44 2.49 -16.55
C TYR A 342 25.18 1.97 -15.29
N SER A 343 26.09 1.00 -15.47
CA SER A 343 26.95 0.56 -14.37
C SER A 343 27.94 1.65 -13.96
N PRO A 344 28.09 1.95 -12.64
CA PRO A 344 29.07 2.91 -12.15
C PRO A 344 30.52 2.40 -12.23
N ALA A 345 30.74 1.09 -12.47
CA ALA A 345 32.04 0.47 -12.67
C ALA A 345 32.02 -0.43 -13.92
N GLN A 346 33.17 -0.75 -14.48
CA GLN A 346 33.27 -1.61 -15.66
C GLN A 346 32.70 -3.03 -15.45
N ASP A 347 32.66 -3.49 -14.20
CA ASP A 347 32.05 -4.77 -13.83
C ASP A 347 31.07 -4.58 -12.66
N ALA A 348 29.78 -4.47 -13.01
CA ALA A 348 28.70 -4.31 -12.04
C ALA A 348 28.49 -5.55 -11.13
N ASP A 349 28.98 -6.70 -11.54
CA ASP A 349 28.84 -7.95 -10.79
C ASP A 349 30.05 -8.22 -9.86
N CYS A 350 31.08 -7.35 -9.91
CA CYS A 350 32.22 -7.43 -8.99
C CYS A 350 31.89 -6.81 -7.61
N ILE A 351 30.84 -7.35 -6.97
CA ILE A 351 30.35 -6.88 -5.67
C ILE A 351 31.25 -7.46 -4.57
N ILE A 352 31.82 -6.57 -3.74
CA ILE A 352 32.65 -6.94 -2.58
C ILE A 352 31.80 -6.91 -1.30
N SER A 353 30.93 -5.90 -1.15
CA SER A 353 30.03 -5.75 -0.01
C SER A 353 28.70 -5.19 -0.45
N GLU A 354 27.62 -5.84 0.00
CA GLU A 354 26.27 -5.46 -0.37
C GLU A 354 25.73 -4.31 0.49
N PHE A 355 24.83 -3.52 -0.08
CA PHE A 355 24.04 -2.56 0.68
C PHE A 355 23.30 -3.23 1.85
N GLY A 356 23.21 -2.54 2.97
CA GLY A 356 22.44 -2.97 4.13
C GLY A 356 23.14 -3.98 5.04
N SER A 357 24.33 -4.50 4.64
CA SER A 357 25.13 -5.39 5.50
C SER A 357 25.36 -4.76 6.87
N ARG A 358 25.02 -5.53 7.92
CA ARG A 358 25.16 -5.08 9.31
C ARG A 358 26.60 -5.23 9.75
N ARG A 359 27.15 -4.18 10.40
CA ARG A 359 28.56 -4.18 10.83
C ARG A 359 28.76 -3.36 12.08
N THR A 360 29.82 -3.66 12.80
CA THR A 360 30.39 -2.82 13.85
C THR A 360 31.83 -2.47 13.48
N TYR A 361 32.37 -1.37 13.99
CA TYR A 361 33.74 -0.94 13.73
C TYR A 361 34.55 -1.06 15.00
N ASN A 362 35.69 -1.77 14.93
CA ASN A 362 36.58 -2.00 16.06
C ASN A 362 35.78 -2.48 17.30
N ASP A 363 36.05 -1.94 18.48
CA ASP A 363 35.33 -2.23 19.73
C ASP A 363 34.07 -1.35 19.94
N ASN A 364 33.62 -0.60 18.93
CA ASN A 364 32.43 0.26 19.04
C ASN A 364 31.17 -0.61 19.02
N PRO A 365 30.35 -0.60 20.09
CA PRO A 365 29.13 -1.40 20.14
C PRO A 365 28.00 -0.89 19.25
N SER A 366 28.15 0.30 18.65
CA SER A 366 27.13 0.87 17.76
C SER A 366 26.96 0.02 16.50
N LEU A 367 25.74 -0.34 16.20
CA LEU A 367 25.41 -1.04 14.96
C LEU A 367 25.36 -0.04 13.81
N TYR A 368 26.18 -0.31 12.81
CA TYR A 368 26.14 0.38 11.52
C TYR A 368 25.57 -0.54 10.44
N TYR A 369 25.22 0.03 9.31
CA TYR A 369 24.94 -0.73 8.10
C TYR A 369 25.67 -0.11 6.91
N HIS A 370 25.93 -0.91 5.91
CA HIS A 370 26.53 -0.47 4.67
C HIS A 370 25.56 0.37 3.86
N THR A 371 25.84 1.66 3.66
CA THR A 371 24.92 2.63 3.03
C THR A 371 24.96 2.60 1.50
N GLY A 372 25.85 1.82 0.91
CA GLY A 372 26.02 1.71 -0.53
C GLY A 372 26.34 0.29 -0.98
N LEU A 373 26.91 0.19 -2.14
CA LEU A 373 27.40 -1.02 -2.77
C LEU A 373 28.90 -0.88 -3.00
N ASP A 374 29.72 -1.79 -2.47
CA ASP A 374 31.14 -1.77 -2.75
C ASP A 374 31.45 -2.61 -3.97
N LEU A 375 31.98 -1.97 -5.01
CA LEU A 375 32.37 -2.56 -6.27
C LEU A 375 33.88 -2.65 -6.37
N GLY A 376 34.39 -3.82 -6.69
CA GLY A 376 35.80 -4.08 -6.93
C GLY A 376 36.26 -3.58 -8.31
N TYR A 377 37.55 -3.76 -8.57
CA TYR A 377 38.17 -3.44 -9.86
C TYR A 377 38.50 -4.68 -10.70
N CYS A 378 37.56 -5.61 -10.76
CA CYS A 378 37.76 -6.90 -11.46
C CYS A 378 38.14 -6.75 -12.95
N LYS A 379 37.69 -5.67 -13.61
CA LYS A 379 37.95 -5.45 -15.03
C LYS A 379 38.63 -4.08 -15.33
N GLY A 380 38.59 -3.14 -14.39
CA GLY A 380 39.12 -1.80 -14.58
C GLY A 380 38.94 -0.92 -13.35
N THR A 381 39.49 0.27 -13.39
CA THR A 381 39.45 1.22 -12.27
C THR A 381 38.60 2.46 -12.57
N GLU A 382 38.03 2.55 -13.75
CA GLU A 382 37.23 3.70 -14.17
C GLU A 382 35.88 3.71 -13.51
N VAL A 383 35.43 4.91 -13.10
CA VAL A 383 34.13 5.18 -12.46
C VAL A 383 33.29 6.05 -13.39
N TYR A 384 32.05 5.64 -13.61
CA TYR A 384 31.12 6.26 -14.55
C TYR A 384 29.88 6.80 -13.87
N ALA A 385 29.30 7.88 -14.41
CA ALA A 385 27.97 8.33 -14.03
C ALA A 385 26.90 7.33 -14.53
N PRO A 386 25.98 6.82 -13.68
CA PRO A 386 25.00 5.85 -14.11
C PRO A 386 23.88 6.47 -14.96
N ALA A 387 23.65 7.76 -14.82
CA ALA A 387 22.61 8.51 -15.49
C ALA A 387 22.97 9.97 -15.63
N GLY A 388 22.21 10.72 -16.43
CA GLY A 388 22.34 12.17 -16.51
C GLY A 388 22.13 12.85 -15.16
N GLY A 389 22.83 13.95 -14.91
CA GLY A 389 22.74 14.68 -13.66
C GLY A 389 23.62 15.91 -13.60
N THR A 390 23.63 16.55 -12.44
CA THR A 390 24.47 17.71 -12.15
C THR A 390 25.38 17.40 -10.96
N VAL A 391 26.68 17.63 -11.07
CA VAL A 391 27.64 17.46 -9.98
C VAL A 391 27.40 18.53 -8.92
N VAL A 392 26.86 18.14 -7.77
CA VAL A 392 26.54 19.07 -6.67
C VAL A 392 27.55 19.03 -5.54
N GLY A 393 28.42 18.03 -5.50
CA GLY A 393 29.50 17.93 -4.52
C GLY A 393 30.78 17.33 -5.10
N VAL A 394 31.90 18.00 -4.84
CA VAL A 394 33.24 17.47 -5.05
C VAL A 394 33.99 17.70 -3.75
N PHE A 395 34.30 16.64 -3.03
CA PHE A 395 34.87 16.67 -1.68
C PHE A 395 36.20 15.89 -1.67
N PRO A 396 37.35 16.57 -1.84
CA PRO A 396 38.64 15.90 -1.75
C PRO A 396 39.06 15.68 -0.30
N ASN A 397 39.80 14.60 -0.06
CA ASN A 397 40.53 14.32 1.18
C ASN A 397 39.66 14.30 2.45
N GLN A 398 38.44 13.79 2.36
CA GLN A 398 37.59 13.57 3.53
C GLN A 398 38.14 12.42 4.39
N VAL A 399 37.96 12.51 5.73
CA VAL A 399 38.48 11.52 6.68
C VAL A 399 37.77 10.19 6.54
N VAL A 400 36.44 10.22 6.36
CA VAL A 400 35.63 9.01 6.23
C VAL A 400 35.42 8.62 4.78
N ARG A 401 34.94 9.55 3.95
CA ARG A 401 34.53 9.27 2.56
C ARG A 401 35.68 9.33 1.55
N GLY A 402 36.84 9.87 1.95
CA GLY A 402 37.97 10.08 1.04
C GLY A 402 37.66 11.11 -0.04
N ASN A 403 38.17 10.89 -1.24
CA ASN A 403 37.78 11.69 -2.40
C ASN A 403 36.38 11.26 -2.86
N THR A 404 35.47 12.22 -2.88
CA THR A 404 34.05 11.95 -3.06
C THR A 404 33.40 12.85 -4.11
N ILE A 405 32.55 12.26 -4.96
CA ILE A 405 31.69 12.96 -5.91
C ILE A 405 30.23 12.73 -5.48
N VAL A 406 29.39 13.76 -5.62
CA VAL A 406 27.93 13.65 -5.47
C VAL A 406 27.27 14.23 -6.71
N ILE A 407 26.37 13.46 -7.33
CA ILE A 407 25.59 13.85 -8.50
C ILE A 407 24.11 13.92 -8.12
N ASP A 408 23.46 15.04 -8.43
CA ASP A 408 22.01 15.23 -8.36
C ASP A 408 21.38 14.84 -9.69
N HIS A 409 20.51 13.82 -9.64
CA HIS A 409 19.73 13.37 -10.82
C HIS A 409 18.35 14.03 -10.89
N GLY A 410 18.01 14.89 -9.92
CA GLY A 410 16.71 15.50 -9.78
C GLY A 410 15.74 14.68 -8.92
N LEU A 411 14.60 15.24 -8.61
CA LEU A 411 13.51 14.65 -7.82
C LEU A 411 13.95 14.15 -6.43
N GLY A 412 15.06 14.67 -5.89
CA GLY A 412 15.65 14.26 -4.61
C GLY A 412 16.48 12.98 -4.68
N ILE A 413 16.90 12.57 -5.88
CA ILE A 413 17.69 11.36 -6.11
C ILE A 413 19.14 11.74 -6.38
N TYR A 414 20.03 11.14 -5.59
CA TYR A 414 21.46 11.42 -5.64
C TYR A 414 22.26 10.13 -5.79
N THR A 415 23.41 10.22 -6.48
CA THR A 415 24.45 9.19 -6.42
C THR A 415 25.73 9.75 -5.82
N THR A 416 26.38 8.90 -5.05
CA THR A 416 27.63 9.25 -4.35
C THR A 416 28.68 8.20 -4.65
N TYR A 417 29.90 8.68 -4.95
CA TYR A 417 31.07 7.88 -5.29
C TYR A 417 32.19 8.20 -4.32
N MET A 418 32.61 7.24 -3.50
CA MET A 418 33.57 7.45 -2.43
C MET A 418 34.87 6.66 -2.66
N HIS A 419 35.87 6.98 -1.85
CA HIS A 419 37.20 6.34 -1.81
C HIS A 419 37.99 6.48 -3.10
N LEU A 420 37.66 7.47 -3.95
CA LEU A 420 38.31 7.67 -5.25
C LEU A 420 39.79 8.00 -5.11
N ASN A 421 40.60 7.52 -6.07
CA ASN A 421 41.98 7.93 -6.25
C ASN A 421 42.03 9.29 -6.95
N GLU A 422 41.19 9.47 -7.97
CA GLU A 422 41.17 10.68 -8.78
C GLU A 422 39.73 11.09 -9.12
N ILE A 423 39.47 12.41 -9.09
CA ILE A 423 38.23 13.04 -9.51
C ILE A 423 38.47 13.72 -10.85
N LEU A 424 37.68 13.38 -11.88
CA LEU A 424 37.88 13.86 -13.26
C LEU A 424 36.86 14.92 -13.69
N ILE A 425 35.97 15.33 -12.79
CA ILE A 425 34.88 16.29 -13.05
C ILE A 425 34.89 17.40 -11.99
N SER A 426 34.17 18.47 -12.29
CA SER A 426 34.08 19.65 -11.42
C SER A 426 32.65 19.85 -10.88
N GLN A 427 32.55 20.50 -9.72
CA GLN A 427 31.27 20.90 -9.18
C GLN A 427 30.54 21.87 -10.14
N GLY A 428 29.23 21.65 -10.35
CA GLY A 428 28.41 22.40 -11.29
C GLY A 428 28.40 21.83 -12.72
N GLU A 429 29.24 20.85 -13.01
CA GLU A 429 29.28 20.17 -14.32
C GLU A 429 28.03 19.30 -14.50
N LYS A 430 27.46 19.30 -15.73
CA LYS A 430 26.43 18.33 -16.13
C LYS A 430 27.09 17.09 -16.70
N VAL A 431 26.64 15.95 -16.29
CA VAL A 431 27.14 14.66 -16.74
C VAL A 431 26.05 13.88 -17.50
N GLU A 432 26.49 13.03 -18.42
CA GLU A 432 25.66 12.12 -19.18
C GLU A 432 25.81 10.68 -18.65
N SER A 433 24.84 9.82 -18.94
CA SER A 433 24.93 8.40 -18.64
C SER A 433 26.15 7.75 -19.32
N GLY A 434 26.96 7.02 -18.54
CA GLY A 434 28.19 6.39 -19.01
C GLY A 434 29.42 7.35 -19.10
N GLN A 435 29.28 8.60 -18.67
CA GLN A 435 30.44 9.53 -18.65
C GLN A 435 31.45 9.10 -17.59
N LEU A 436 32.74 9.09 -17.95
CA LEU A 436 33.87 8.86 -17.03
C LEU A 436 33.97 10.03 -16.06
N ILE A 437 33.93 9.76 -14.74
CA ILE A 437 33.88 10.78 -13.68
C ILE A 437 35.04 10.67 -12.68
N GLY A 438 35.68 9.50 -12.58
CA GLY A 438 36.75 9.29 -11.60
C GLY A 438 37.44 7.94 -11.75
N ILE A 439 38.38 7.70 -10.85
CA ILE A 439 39.17 6.47 -10.78
C ILE A 439 39.02 5.86 -9.39
N ILE A 440 38.78 4.55 -9.30
CA ILE A 440 38.71 3.80 -8.05
C ILE A 440 40.03 3.97 -7.25
N GLY A 441 39.87 4.13 -5.95
CA GLY A 441 40.99 4.27 -5.02
C GLY A 441 40.76 3.56 -3.68
N THR A 442 41.43 4.05 -2.64
CA THR A 442 41.35 3.58 -1.27
C THR A 442 41.53 4.74 -0.28
N THR A 443 41.05 5.93 -0.65
CA THR A 443 41.11 7.12 0.22
C THR A 443 40.03 7.10 1.30
N GLY A 444 40.29 7.77 2.45
CA GLY A 444 39.33 7.76 3.59
C GLY A 444 39.28 6.45 4.34
N ARG A 445 38.14 6.14 4.93
CA ARG A 445 37.89 4.88 5.69
C ARG A 445 37.65 3.70 4.74
N SER A 446 38.74 3.11 4.29
CA SER A 446 38.74 1.99 3.34
C SER A 446 39.75 0.93 3.76
N THR A 447 39.41 -0.34 3.61
CA THR A 447 40.29 -1.49 3.88
C THR A 447 41.07 -1.96 2.65
N GLY A 448 40.80 -1.39 1.49
CA GLY A 448 41.46 -1.72 0.23
C GLY A 448 40.78 -1.05 -0.97
N PRO A 449 41.39 -1.12 -2.16
CA PRO A 449 40.84 -0.44 -3.34
C PRO A 449 39.47 -0.95 -3.75
N HIS A 450 38.46 -0.07 -3.74
CA HIS A 450 37.10 -0.31 -4.20
C HIS A 450 36.38 1.01 -4.48
N LEU A 451 35.27 0.95 -5.21
CA LEU A 451 34.30 2.02 -5.33
C LEU A 451 33.16 1.75 -4.33
N HIS A 452 32.95 2.65 -3.36
CA HIS A 452 31.70 2.70 -2.64
C HIS A 452 30.70 3.53 -3.46
N PHE A 453 29.66 2.88 -3.97
CA PHE A 453 28.58 3.49 -4.75
C PHE A 453 27.30 3.54 -3.92
N GLN A 454 26.77 4.74 -3.68
CA GLN A 454 25.58 4.95 -2.86
C GLN A 454 24.50 5.67 -3.68
N VAL A 455 23.23 5.31 -3.43
CA VAL A 455 22.05 6.03 -3.93
C VAL A 455 21.28 6.56 -2.72
N ASP A 456 20.96 7.85 -2.74
CA ASP A 456 20.17 8.51 -1.71
C ASP A 456 18.86 9.04 -2.28
N ILE A 457 17.78 8.85 -1.54
CA ILE A 457 16.48 9.47 -1.80
C ILE A 457 16.18 10.46 -0.67
N GLN A 458 16.28 11.75 -1.00
CA GLN A 458 16.08 12.85 -0.04
C GLN A 458 16.88 12.62 1.27
N GLY A 459 18.15 12.23 1.13
CA GLY A 459 19.04 11.96 2.25
C GLY A 459 18.93 10.58 2.90
N THR A 460 18.06 9.72 2.41
CA THR A 460 17.95 8.32 2.89
C THR A 460 18.69 7.39 1.94
N PRO A 461 19.75 6.69 2.37
CA PRO A 461 20.42 5.67 1.55
C PRO A 461 19.47 4.51 1.24
N VAL A 462 19.43 4.10 -0.03
CA VAL A 462 18.63 2.98 -0.54
C VAL A 462 19.51 2.02 -1.34
N ASN A 463 19.00 0.79 -1.55
CA ASN A 463 19.75 -0.26 -2.25
C ASN A 463 20.06 0.12 -3.70
N PRO A 464 21.33 0.37 -4.06
CA PRO A 464 21.72 0.78 -5.40
C PRO A 464 21.40 -0.26 -6.48
N LEU A 465 21.41 -1.56 -6.15
CA LEU A 465 21.10 -2.62 -7.11
C LEU A 465 19.68 -2.50 -7.67
N THR A 466 18.74 -1.95 -6.90
CA THR A 466 17.38 -1.72 -7.39
C THR A 466 17.39 -0.72 -8.55
N TRP A 467 18.19 0.34 -8.46
CA TRP A 467 18.32 1.37 -9.49
C TRP A 467 19.11 0.92 -10.71
N LEU A 468 20.12 0.06 -10.51
CA LEU A 468 20.93 -0.50 -11.61
C LEU A 468 20.21 -1.60 -12.40
N ARG A 469 19.21 -2.27 -11.80
CA ARG A 469 18.52 -3.43 -12.39
C ARG A 469 17.09 -3.15 -12.84
N ARG A 470 16.56 -2.00 -12.50
CA ARG A 470 15.19 -1.58 -12.84
C ARG A 470 15.17 -0.13 -13.32
N ALA A 471 14.47 0.11 -14.42
CA ALA A 471 14.15 1.49 -14.82
C ALA A 471 13.08 2.08 -13.89
N PHE A 472 13.34 3.26 -13.39
CA PHE A 472 12.36 4.09 -12.69
C PHE A 472 11.84 5.16 -13.66
N PRO A 473 10.51 5.43 -13.62
CA PRO A 473 9.89 6.42 -14.50
C PRO A 473 10.34 7.85 -14.19
#